data_18ab43ab486961b56165a85700215d32
#
_entry.id   18ab43ab486961b56165a85700215d32
#
_cell.length_a   1.000
_cell.length_b   1.000
_cell.length_c   1.000
_cell.angle_alpha   90.00
_cell.angle_beta   90.00
_cell.angle_gamma   90.00
#
_symmetry.space_group_name_H-M   'P 1'
#
loop_
_entity.id
_entity.type
_entity.pdbx_description
1 polymer ?
#
loop_
_entity_poly.entity_id
_entity_poly.type
_entity_poly.pdbx_seq_one_letter_code
_entity_poly.pdbx_strand_id
1 'polypeptide(L)'
;MAEPRSNGVVELLLVAAAAGEPMELRAEVRVMPGLGIAGDRYATGAGHWSDPRWPDQELTLVEAELAEELSLDPILLRRNIVTRGVRLDDLLGKDFVVGSALLRGIRPCDPCRYIETMTRPGLFAELRGRGGLRAKVMKGGTITTGDHIHSARGLH
;
A
#
# COMPACT_ATOMS: atom_id res chain seq x y z
N MET A 1 17.81 24.95 -6.06
CA MET A 1 16.44 24.55 -6.10
C MET A 1 16.27 23.11 -5.63
N ALA A 2 15.38 22.94 -4.73
CA ALA A 2 15.17 21.60 -4.18
C ALA A 2 14.23 20.81 -5.08
N GLU A 3 14.64 19.62 -5.42
CA GLU A 3 13.79 18.71 -6.14
C GLU A 3 12.87 17.99 -5.14
N PRO A 4 11.71 17.58 -5.56
CA PRO A 4 10.87 16.74 -4.74
C PRO A 4 11.64 15.51 -4.28
N ARG A 5 11.48 15.17 -3.02
CA ARG A 5 12.21 14.04 -2.46
C ARG A 5 11.83 12.74 -3.10
N SER A 6 10.56 12.54 -3.32
CA SER A 6 10.12 11.32 -3.95
C SER A 6 9.29 11.70 -5.14
N ASN A 7 9.63 11.11 -6.23
CA ASN A 7 8.94 11.34 -7.48
C ASN A 7 8.27 10.06 -7.91
N GLY A 8 7.81 9.30 -6.93
CA GLY A 8 7.14 8.05 -7.22
C GLY A 8 5.79 8.28 -7.85
N VAL A 9 5.29 7.24 -8.46
CA VAL A 9 3.96 7.25 -9.05
C VAL A 9 3.21 6.01 -8.59
N VAL A 10 1.90 6.12 -8.62
CA VAL A 10 1.02 4.98 -8.39
C VAL A 10 0.97 4.18 -9.69
N GLU A 11 1.49 2.97 -9.66
CA GLU A 11 1.49 2.12 -10.85
C GLU A 11 0.23 1.29 -10.95
N LEU A 12 -0.22 0.72 -9.83
CA LEU A 12 -1.45 -0.08 -9.79
C LEU A 12 -2.21 0.20 -8.51
N LEU A 13 -3.52 0.09 -8.60
CA LEU A 13 -4.41 0.14 -7.44
C LEU A 13 -5.21 -1.14 -7.40
N LEU A 14 -5.25 -1.78 -6.23
CA LEU A 14 -5.82 -3.10 -6.08
C LEU A 14 -6.67 -3.18 -4.81
N VAL A 15 -7.82 -3.82 -4.91
CA VAL A 15 -8.69 -4.05 -3.76
C VAL A 15 -9.17 -5.49 -3.78
N ALA A 16 -9.54 -5.99 -2.62
CA ALA A 16 -10.20 -7.28 -2.50
C ALA A 16 -11.31 -7.15 -1.47
N ALA A 17 -12.47 -7.73 -1.76
CA ALA A 17 -13.62 -7.61 -0.87
C ALA A 17 -13.39 -8.31 0.46
N ALA A 18 -12.63 -9.39 0.46
CA ALA A 18 -12.33 -10.16 1.66
C ALA A 18 -11.00 -10.86 1.54
N ALA A 19 -10.47 -11.32 2.68
CA ALA A 19 -9.23 -12.09 2.70
C ALA A 19 -9.40 -13.35 1.83
N GLY A 20 -8.38 -13.63 1.04
CA GLY A 20 -8.41 -14.79 0.16
C GLY A 20 -9.09 -14.56 -1.18
N GLU A 21 -9.87 -13.50 -1.31
CA GLU A 21 -10.50 -13.15 -2.56
C GLU A 21 -9.46 -12.58 -3.52
N PRO A 22 -9.65 -12.76 -4.83
CA PRO A 22 -8.73 -12.18 -5.80
C PRO A 22 -8.65 -10.67 -5.66
N MET A 23 -7.45 -10.12 -5.85
CA MET A 23 -7.28 -8.69 -5.92
C MET A 23 -7.80 -8.20 -7.26
N GLU A 24 -8.52 -7.08 -7.24
CA GLU A 24 -9.08 -6.48 -8.44
C GLU A 24 -8.43 -5.16 -8.73
N LEU A 25 -8.10 -4.94 -9.98
CA LEU A 25 -7.52 -3.68 -10.43
C LEU A 25 -8.58 -2.58 -10.42
N ARG A 26 -8.14 -1.40 -10.00
CA ARG A 26 -8.98 -0.19 -10.07
C ARG A 26 -8.18 0.90 -10.74
N ALA A 27 -8.85 1.71 -11.56
CA ALA A 27 -8.22 2.89 -12.12
C ALA A 27 -8.16 4.00 -11.07
N GLU A 28 -9.08 3.96 -10.12
CA GLU A 28 -9.22 5.02 -9.12
C GLU A 28 -9.83 4.41 -7.86
N VAL A 29 -9.40 4.90 -6.70
CA VAL A 29 -9.98 4.49 -5.42
C VAL A 29 -10.22 5.72 -4.56
N ARG A 30 -11.22 5.62 -3.69
CA ARG A 30 -11.48 6.65 -2.67
C ARG A 30 -10.97 6.14 -1.34
N VAL A 31 -10.26 7.00 -0.62
CA VAL A 31 -9.74 6.64 0.69
C VAL A 31 -10.31 7.57 1.76
N MET A 32 -10.50 7.04 2.96
CA MET A 32 -11.11 7.79 4.06
C MET A 32 -10.41 7.46 5.37
N PRO A 33 -10.18 8.49 6.23
CA PRO A 33 -9.59 8.24 7.55
C PRO A 33 -10.44 7.27 8.35
N GLY A 34 -9.78 6.36 9.03
CA GLY A 34 -10.45 5.37 9.86
C GLY A 34 -11.00 4.18 9.11
N LEU A 35 -10.98 4.20 7.77
CA LEU A 35 -11.52 3.11 6.97
C LEU A 35 -10.51 2.54 5.98
N GLY A 36 -9.73 3.39 5.31
CA GLY A 36 -8.85 2.97 4.26
C GLY A 36 -9.51 3.14 2.90
N ILE A 37 -9.42 2.13 2.05
CA ILE A 37 -9.94 2.21 0.68
C ILE A 37 -11.35 1.68 0.63
N ALA A 38 -12.28 2.49 0.12
CA ALA A 38 -13.66 2.07 -0.01
C ALA A 38 -13.76 0.80 -0.86
N GLY A 39 -14.46 -0.19 -0.34
CA GLY A 39 -14.64 -1.47 -1.03
C GLY A 39 -13.54 -2.48 -0.80
N ASP A 40 -12.46 -2.09 -0.13
CA ASP A 40 -11.41 -3.04 0.19
C ASP A 40 -11.69 -3.76 1.50
N ARG A 41 -11.08 -4.93 1.67
CA ARG A 41 -11.29 -5.80 2.84
C ARG A 41 -10.96 -5.13 4.17
N TYR A 42 -9.98 -4.25 4.20
CA TYR A 42 -9.62 -3.55 5.43
C TYR A 42 -10.71 -2.55 5.84
N ALA A 43 -11.30 -1.89 4.87
CA ALA A 43 -12.37 -0.94 5.14
C ALA A 43 -13.64 -1.64 5.60
N THR A 44 -13.88 -2.86 5.12
CA THR A 44 -15.09 -3.62 5.48
C THR A 44 -14.89 -4.51 6.70
N GLY A 45 -13.65 -4.58 7.22
CA GLY A 45 -13.37 -5.46 8.36
C GLY A 45 -13.21 -6.93 7.98
N ALA A 46 -13.19 -7.25 6.70
CA ALA A 46 -13.11 -8.63 6.21
C ALA A 46 -11.71 -9.07 5.82
N GLY A 47 -10.69 -8.28 6.13
CA GLY A 47 -9.32 -8.62 5.80
C GLY A 47 -8.72 -9.60 6.79
N HIS A 48 -7.70 -10.32 6.35
CA HIS A 48 -7.00 -11.30 7.18
C HIS A 48 -6.46 -10.67 8.47
N TRP A 49 -6.05 -9.41 8.41
CA TRP A 49 -5.49 -8.66 9.53
C TRP A 49 -6.43 -7.56 10.02
N SER A 50 -7.71 -7.67 9.73
CA SER A 50 -8.70 -6.68 10.18
C SER A 50 -9.08 -6.97 11.64
N ASP A 51 -8.20 -6.59 12.54
CA ASP A 51 -8.37 -6.82 13.97
C ASP A 51 -8.47 -5.44 14.64
N PRO A 52 -9.49 -5.19 15.47
CA PRO A 52 -9.62 -3.89 16.15
C PRO A 52 -8.40 -3.48 16.97
N ARG A 53 -7.55 -4.43 17.33
CA ARG A 53 -6.32 -4.11 18.06
C ARG A 53 -5.29 -3.43 17.19
N TRP A 54 -5.49 -3.44 15.86
CA TRP A 54 -4.54 -2.87 14.89
C TRP A 54 -5.23 -1.80 14.07
N PRO A 55 -5.54 -0.63 14.69
CA PRO A 55 -6.33 0.40 13.99
C PRO A 55 -5.58 1.10 12.86
N ASP A 56 -4.30 0.80 12.70
CA ASP A 56 -3.49 1.38 11.64
C ASP A 56 -3.51 0.56 10.36
N GLN A 57 -4.36 -0.48 10.29
CA GLN A 57 -4.41 -1.32 9.11
C GLN A 57 -5.47 -0.82 8.15
N GLU A 58 -5.19 0.31 7.51
CA GLU A 58 -6.14 0.90 6.59
C GLU A 58 -5.79 0.62 5.14
N LEU A 59 -4.51 0.63 4.81
CA LEU A 59 -4.08 0.26 3.46
C LEU A 59 -2.61 -0.11 3.46
N THR A 60 -2.19 -0.74 2.36
CA THR A 60 -0.82 -1.22 2.22
C THR A 60 -0.25 -0.79 0.88
N LEU A 61 1.07 -0.58 0.86
CA LEU A 61 1.80 -0.22 -0.33
C LEU A 61 2.97 -1.17 -0.53
N VAL A 62 3.36 -1.38 -1.78
CA VAL A 62 4.56 -2.16 -2.13
C VAL A 62 5.18 -1.57 -3.39
N GLU A 63 6.50 -1.72 -3.50
CA GLU A 63 7.23 -1.22 -4.66
C GLU A 63 7.12 -2.20 -5.82
N ALA A 64 6.83 -1.69 -7.02
CA ALA A 64 6.80 -2.50 -8.22
C ALA A 64 8.16 -3.13 -8.48
N GLU A 65 9.23 -2.41 -8.13
CA GLU A 65 10.59 -2.88 -8.30
C GLU A 65 10.84 -4.19 -7.56
N LEU A 66 10.22 -4.35 -6.38
CA LEU A 66 10.35 -5.59 -5.63
C LEU A 66 9.73 -6.77 -6.39
N ALA A 67 8.54 -6.56 -6.93
CA ALA A 67 7.88 -7.61 -7.71
C ALA A 67 8.73 -8.00 -8.91
N GLU A 68 9.32 -7.02 -9.57
CA GLU A 68 10.19 -7.26 -10.71
C GLU A 68 11.42 -8.08 -10.31
N GLU A 69 12.02 -7.72 -9.19
CA GLU A 69 13.19 -8.44 -8.68
C GLU A 69 12.86 -9.91 -8.40
N LEU A 70 11.65 -10.17 -7.90
CA LEU A 70 11.22 -11.51 -7.56
C LEU A 70 10.57 -12.25 -8.73
N SER A 71 10.46 -11.60 -9.89
CA SER A 71 9.81 -12.15 -11.07
C SER A 71 8.37 -12.56 -10.79
N LEU A 72 7.66 -11.71 -10.05
CA LEU A 72 6.27 -11.94 -9.67
C LEU A 72 5.36 -10.88 -10.27
N ASP A 73 4.13 -11.28 -10.57
CA ASP A 73 3.08 -10.31 -10.87
C ASP A 73 2.77 -9.59 -9.56
N PRO A 74 2.87 -8.25 -9.52
CA PRO A 74 2.65 -7.53 -8.27
C PRO A 74 1.28 -7.76 -7.63
N ILE A 75 0.28 -8.17 -8.40
CA ILE A 75 -1.04 -8.48 -7.85
C ILE A 75 -0.97 -9.60 -6.81
N LEU A 76 0.00 -10.50 -6.96
CA LEU A 76 0.17 -11.63 -6.06
C LEU A 76 0.67 -11.23 -4.68
N LEU A 77 1.25 -10.06 -4.56
CA LEU A 77 1.72 -9.56 -3.27
C LEU A 77 0.58 -9.04 -2.41
N ARG A 78 -0.59 -8.86 -2.99
CA ARG A 78 -1.82 -8.51 -2.32
C ARG A 78 -1.72 -7.21 -1.49
N ARG A 79 -1.06 -6.23 -2.08
CA ARG A 79 -1.00 -4.89 -1.51
C ARG A 79 -1.94 -3.97 -2.30
N ASN A 80 -2.41 -2.90 -1.66
CA ASN A 80 -3.40 -2.02 -2.27
C ASN A 80 -2.80 -1.09 -3.31
N ILE A 81 -1.65 -0.52 -3.02
CA ILE A 81 -1.02 0.47 -3.89
C ILE A 81 0.35 -0.05 -4.30
N VAL A 82 0.54 -0.28 -5.58
CA VAL A 82 1.82 -0.65 -6.13
C VAL A 82 2.46 0.63 -6.64
N THR A 83 3.64 0.95 -6.13
CA THR A 83 4.33 2.20 -6.44
C THR A 83 5.56 1.95 -7.29
N ARG A 84 6.01 2.98 -7.97
CA ARG A 84 7.27 2.93 -8.71
C ARG A 84 8.02 4.23 -8.49
N GLY A 85 9.32 4.11 -8.30
CA GLY A 85 10.21 5.28 -8.23
C GLY A 85 10.28 5.93 -6.86
N VAL A 86 9.73 5.31 -5.83
CA VAL A 86 9.81 5.83 -4.47
C VAL A 86 10.24 4.70 -3.54
N ARG A 87 11.12 5.02 -2.61
CA ARG A 87 11.52 4.07 -1.57
C ARG A 87 10.53 4.21 -0.42
N LEU A 88 9.71 3.18 -0.24
CA LEU A 88 8.68 3.22 0.79
C LEU A 88 9.26 3.32 2.20
N ASP A 89 10.45 2.77 2.42
CA ASP A 89 11.11 2.90 3.72
C ASP A 89 11.33 4.36 4.11
N ASP A 90 11.52 5.23 3.13
CA ASP A 90 11.73 6.66 3.39
C ASP A 90 10.45 7.35 3.86
N LEU A 91 9.31 6.70 3.71
CA LEU A 91 8.02 7.27 4.12
C LEU A 91 7.58 6.79 5.49
N LEU A 92 8.34 5.92 6.12
CA LEU A 92 8.00 5.40 7.42
C LEU A 92 7.99 6.53 8.44
N GLY A 93 6.88 6.66 9.17
CA GLY A 93 6.72 7.71 10.18
C GLY A 93 6.46 9.09 9.59
N LYS A 94 6.24 9.18 8.29
CA LYS A 94 6.08 10.48 7.62
C LYS A 94 4.76 10.58 6.91
N ASP A 95 4.31 11.82 6.72
CA ASP A 95 3.12 12.10 5.92
C ASP A 95 3.54 12.30 4.47
N PHE A 96 2.73 11.78 3.56
CA PHE A 96 3.00 11.92 2.14
C PHE A 96 1.70 12.04 1.37
N VAL A 97 1.76 12.75 0.25
CA VAL A 97 0.59 13.04 -0.58
C VAL A 97 0.54 12.04 -1.73
N VAL A 98 -0.63 11.48 -1.94
CA VAL A 98 -0.90 10.61 -3.10
C VAL A 98 -2.23 11.06 -3.68
N GLY A 99 -2.20 11.60 -4.90
CA GLY A 99 -3.41 12.18 -5.48
C GLY A 99 -3.92 13.32 -4.62
N SER A 100 -5.18 13.28 -4.21
CA SER A 100 -5.75 14.28 -3.33
C SER A 100 -5.78 13.84 -1.87
N ALA A 101 -5.18 12.70 -1.56
CA ALA A 101 -5.19 12.14 -0.21
C ALA A 101 -3.86 12.40 0.51
N LEU A 102 -3.92 12.44 1.83
CA LEU A 102 -2.73 12.52 2.69
C LEU A 102 -2.65 11.24 3.50
N LEU A 103 -1.55 10.55 3.39
CA LEU A 103 -1.31 9.28 4.08
C LEU A 103 -0.14 9.43 5.04
N ARG A 104 -0.09 8.53 6.02
CA ARG A 104 1.06 8.46 6.95
C ARG A 104 1.57 7.03 6.99
N GLY A 105 2.88 6.86 6.78
CA GLY A 105 3.50 5.56 6.92
C GLY A 105 3.58 5.20 8.40
N ILE A 106 3.03 4.04 8.77
CA ILE A 106 2.93 3.66 10.17
C ILE A 106 4.00 2.65 10.56
N ARG A 107 4.12 1.59 9.77
CA ARG A 107 5.11 0.56 10.04
C ARG A 107 5.32 -0.29 8.79
N PRO A 108 6.43 -1.05 8.76
CA PRO A 108 6.63 -1.95 7.64
C PRO A 108 5.49 -2.96 7.55
N CYS A 109 5.13 -3.32 6.33
CA CYS A 109 4.14 -4.34 6.09
C CYS A 109 4.88 -5.67 5.90
N ASP A 110 5.13 -6.36 7.00
CA ASP A 110 5.87 -7.61 6.94
C ASP A 110 5.05 -8.67 6.20
N PRO A 111 5.73 -9.59 5.52
CA PRO A 111 5.03 -10.72 4.93
C PRO A 111 4.48 -11.61 6.02
N CYS A 112 3.44 -12.38 5.70
CA CYS A 112 2.97 -13.42 6.58
C CYS A 112 2.90 -14.71 5.79
N ARG A 113 2.85 -15.84 6.49
CA ARG A 113 2.85 -17.12 5.79
C ARG A 113 1.64 -17.31 4.90
N TYR A 114 0.60 -16.56 5.17
CA TYR A 114 -0.58 -16.58 4.34
C TYR A 114 -0.25 -16.27 2.88
N ILE A 115 0.72 -15.39 2.64
CA ILE A 115 1.06 -15.03 1.26
C ILE A 115 1.66 -16.22 0.52
N GLU A 116 2.34 -17.13 1.23
CA GLU A 116 2.89 -18.32 0.59
C GLU A 116 1.81 -19.29 0.12
N THR A 117 0.69 -19.33 0.84
CA THR A 117 -0.40 -20.21 0.43
C THR A 117 -1.07 -19.75 -0.85
N MET A 118 -0.87 -18.50 -1.21
CA MET A 118 -1.47 -17.91 -2.40
C MET A 118 -0.49 -17.74 -3.53
N THR A 119 0.79 -17.99 -3.30
CA THR A 119 1.83 -17.79 -4.30
C THR A 119 2.73 -19.02 -4.41
N ARG A 120 3.88 -19.01 -3.75
CA ARG A 120 4.84 -20.10 -3.86
C ARG A 120 5.61 -20.29 -2.57
N PRO A 121 6.14 -21.49 -2.33
CA PRO A 121 6.98 -21.76 -1.16
C PRO A 121 8.22 -20.84 -1.15
N GLY A 122 8.64 -20.43 0.03
CA GLY A 122 9.83 -19.62 0.18
C GLY A 122 9.62 -18.12 0.05
N LEU A 123 8.46 -17.69 -0.43
CA LEU A 123 8.22 -16.26 -0.63
C LEU A 123 8.24 -15.48 0.68
N PHE A 124 7.77 -16.09 1.77
CA PHE A 124 7.82 -15.44 3.08
C PHE A 124 9.25 -15.03 3.43
N ALA A 125 10.20 -15.94 3.23
CA ALA A 125 11.60 -15.65 3.54
C ALA A 125 12.17 -14.58 2.61
N GLU A 126 11.80 -14.61 1.34
CA GLU A 126 12.28 -13.63 0.38
C GLU A 126 11.76 -12.23 0.66
N LEU A 127 10.56 -12.12 1.24
CA LEU A 127 9.94 -10.83 1.54
C LEU A 127 10.27 -10.31 2.93
N ARG A 128 10.98 -11.07 3.74
CA ARG A 128 11.28 -10.63 5.10
C ARG A 128 11.96 -9.27 5.09
N GLY A 129 11.36 -8.31 5.80
CA GLY A 129 11.85 -6.93 5.85
C GLY A 129 11.58 -6.12 4.58
N ARG A 130 10.85 -6.68 3.61
CA ARG A 130 10.64 -6.06 2.31
C ARG A 130 9.18 -6.13 1.87
N GLY A 131 8.27 -6.39 2.77
CA GLY A 131 6.86 -6.64 2.41
C GLY A 131 6.07 -5.40 2.06
N GLY A 132 6.64 -4.22 2.19
CA GLY A 132 5.95 -2.98 1.88
C GLY A 132 5.73 -2.11 3.10
N LEU A 133 4.74 -1.23 3.00
CA LEU A 133 4.45 -0.22 4.03
C LEU A 133 2.97 -0.27 4.39
N ARG A 134 2.66 -0.27 5.67
CA ARG A 134 1.31 -0.05 6.15
C ARG A 134 1.13 1.43 6.39
N ALA A 135 0.01 1.96 5.97
CA ALA A 135 -0.26 3.38 6.10
C ALA A 135 -1.69 3.60 6.55
N LYS A 136 -1.91 4.76 7.14
CA LYS A 136 -3.27 5.20 7.48
C LYS A 136 -3.58 6.46 6.71
N VAL A 137 -4.86 6.72 6.53
CA VAL A 137 -5.34 7.89 5.83
C VAL A 137 -5.47 9.02 6.84
N MET A 138 -4.73 10.09 6.61
CA MET A 138 -4.79 11.29 7.46
C MET A 138 -5.81 12.27 6.92
N LYS A 139 -5.95 12.33 5.60
CA LYS A 139 -6.93 13.18 4.95
C LYS A 139 -7.48 12.41 3.76
N GLY A 140 -8.80 12.30 3.68
CA GLY A 140 -9.44 11.55 2.62
C GLY A 140 -9.30 12.20 1.26
N GLY A 141 -9.47 11.40 0.22
CA GLY A 141 -9.40 11.89 -1.13
C GLY A 141 -9.50 10.74 -2.11
N THR A 142 -9.12 11.04 -3.35
CA THR A 142 -9.14 10.09 -4.45
C THR A 142 -7.71 9.86 -4.93
N ILE A 143 -7.38 8.60 -5.15
CA ILE A 143 -6.09 8.20 -5.70
C ILE A 143 -6.36 7.54 -7.05
N THR A 144 -5.65 7.98 -8.06
CA THR A 144 -5.81 7.49 -9.43
C THR A 144 -4.49 6.91 -9.90
N THR A 145 -4.54 5.85 -10.70
CA THR A 145 -3.34 5.28 -11.30
C THR A 145 -2.62 6.38 -12.08
N GLY A 146 -1.32 6.50 -11.84
CA GLY A 146 -0.51 7.56 -12.44
C GLY A 146 -0.30 8.76 -11.53
N ASP A 147 -1.01 8.84 -10.42
CA ASP A 147 -0.82 9.95 -9.49
C ASP A 147 0.59 9.91 -8.91
N HIS A 148 1.12 11.10 -8.66
CA HIS A 148 2.44 11.23 -8.07
C HIS A 148 2.39 11.03 -6.56
N ILE A 149 3.50 10.56 -6.02
CA ILE A 149 3.68 10.37 -4.58
C ILE A 149 4.81 11.29 -4.16
N HIS A 150 4.53 12.17 -3.19
CA HIS A 150 5.58 13.05 -2.71
C HIS A 150 5.38 13.38 -1.23
N SER A 151 6.46 13.74 -0.58
CA SER A 151 6.44 14.09 0.82
C SER A 151 5.52 15.28 1.06
N ALA A 152 4.81 15.24 2.19
CA ALA A 152 3.99 16.38 2.62
C ALA A 152 4.84 17.49 3.22
N ARG A 153 6.15 17.30 3.30
CA ARG A 153 7.05 18.29 3.85
C ARG A 153 6.93 19.60 3.08
N GLY A 154 6.72 20.67 3.79
CA GLY A 154 6.57 21.97 3.16
C GLY A 154 5.14 22.33 2.81
N LEU A 155 4.19 21.46 3.05
CA LEU A 155 2.79 21.78 2.87
C LEU A 155 2.26 22.38 4.15
N HIS A 156 2.23 23.67 4.21
CA HIS A 156 1.77 24.35 5.43
C HIS A 156 0.74 25.39 5.10
#